data_62464dc2e1bfe1b3eb9aec7466aa90a1
#
_entry.id   62464dc2e1bfe1b3eb9aec7466aa90a1
#
_cell.length_a   1.000
_cell.length_b   1.000
_cell.length_c   1.000
_cell.angle_alpha   90.00
_cell.angle_beta   90.00
_cell.angle_gamma   90.00
#
_symmetry.space_group_name_H-M   'P 1'
#
loop_
_entity.id
_entity.type
_entity.pdbx_description
1 polymer ?
#
loop_
_entity_poly.entity_id
_entity_poly.type
_entity_poly.pdbx_seq_one_letter_code
_entity_poly.pdbx_strand_id
1 'polypeptide(L)'
;YGKKHGMIGGPVHLGAGQEAIAVGISQHLNKTDRVFGAHRSHAHLLALNPNFYKLFAEVLGKETGFSKGMGGSMHLYDKPNGFYGSVPIVAGTVSLAVGAAMAATFQKTDDIGVAYIGDGAAEEGVVHESFNLARMQKAPILFVVENNLFASHMHISLRQPSDMISRFAIANDIPYKLIDGNDVVEVSNSARGLINNIRSGKGPALIELVTYRWFGH
;
A
#
# COMPACT_ATOMS: atom_id res chain seq x y z
N TYR A 1 -5.29 14.38 19.58
CA TYR A 1 -5.24 15.75 20.16
C TYR A 1 -5.46 16.81 19.06
N GLY A 2 -4.59 16.91 18.05
CA GLY A 2 -4.63 17.97 17.04
C GLY A 2 -5.95 18.09 16.28
N LYS A 3 -6.57 16.96 15.88
CA LYS A 3 -7.88 16.95 15.22
C LYS A 3 -8.98 17.49 16.14
N LYS A 4 -9.03 17.01 17.40
CA LYS A 4 -10.02 17.44 18.40
C LYS A 4 -9.95 18.93 18.72
N HIS A 5 -8.77 19.54 18.61
CA HIS A 5 -8.54 20.97 18.93
C HIS A 5 -8.44 21.85 17.66
N GLY A 6 -8.89 21.37 16.51
CA GLY A 6 -8.93 22.14 15.27
C GLY A 6 -7.57 22.50 14.66
N MET A 7 -6.48 21.90 15.16
CA MET A 7 -5.12 22.12 14.61
C MET A 7 -4.90 21.40 13.28
N ILE A 8 -5.67 20.34 13.03
CA ILE A 8 -5.59 19.54 11.81
C ILE A 8 -6.90 19.67 11.07
N GLY A 9 -6.85 20.26 9.88
CA GLY A 9 -7.95 20.33 8.94
C GLY A 9 -8.15 18.99 8.21
N GLY A 10 -9.31 18.80 7.61
CA GLY A 10 -9.61 17.62 6.82
C GLY A 10 -9.64 16.29 7.59
N PRO A 11 -9.91 15.17 6.90
CA PRO A 11 -9.94 13.84 7.49
C PRO A 11 -8.53 13.30 7.74
N VAL A 12 -8.39 12.50 8.81
CA VAL A 12 -7.15 11.81 9.17
C VAL A 12 -7.47 10.33 9.35
N HIS A 13 -6.76 9.47 8.66
CA HIS A 13 -6.93 8.03 8.72
C HIS A 13 -5.68 7.39 9.36
N LEU A 14 -5.83 6.89 10.59
CA LEU A 14 -4.73 6.27 11.32
C LEU A 14 -4.54 4.81 10.90
N GLY A 15 -3.28 4.41 10.69
CA GLY A 15 -2.88 3.03 10.44
C GLY A 15 -2.59 2.24 11.72
N ALA A 16 -3.05 2.71 12.88
CA ALA A 16 -2.79 2.04 14.14
C ALA A 16 -3.39 0.64 14.18
N GLY A 17 -2.56 -0.34 14.52
CA GLY A 17 -2.87 -1.76 14.48
C GLY A 17 -2.40 -2.47 13.20
N GLN A 18 -1.91 -1.74 12.19
CA GLN A 18 -1.48 -2.28 10.89
C GLN A 18 0.02 -2.04 10.62
N GLU A 19 0.80 -1.60 11.62
CA GLU A 19 2.18 -1.15 11.46
C GLU A 19 3.12 -2.28 11.01
N ALA A 20 2.87 -3.52 11.46
CA ALA A 20 3.70 -4.67 11.13
C ALA A 20 3.80 -4.91 9.62
N ILE A 21 2.73 -4.60 8.88
CA ILE A 21 2.69 -4.70 7.41
C ILE A 21 3.70 -3.76 6.77
N ALA A 22 3.59 -2.47 7.09
CA ALA A 22 4.47 -1.45 6.53
C ALA A 22 5.95 -1.74 6.84
N VAL A 23 6.25 -2.10 8.10
CA VAL A 23 7.62 -2.39 8.56
C VAL A 23 8.15 -3.66 7.90
N GLY A 24 7.39 -4.74 7.90
CA GLY A 24 7.82 -6.03 7.36
C GLY A 24 8.07 -6.01 5.84
N ILE A 25 7.26 -5.25 5.08
CA ILE A 25 7.43 -5.09 3.63
C ILE A 25 8.63 -4.20 3.32
N SER A 26 8.73 -3.02 3.95
CA SER A 26 9.72 -1.99 3.58
C SER A 26 11.17 -2.42 3.80
N GLN A 27 11.45 -3.37 4.72
CA GLN A 27 12.79 -3.91 4.94
C GLN A 27 13.42 -4.57 3.70
N HIS A 28 12.62 -4.95 2.72
CA HIS A 28 13.06 -5.64 1.49
C HIS A 28 13.00 -4.76 0.26
N LEU A 29 12.67 -3.48 0.43
CA LEU A 29 12.57 -2.51 -0.64
C LEU A 29 13.85 -1.69 -0.78
N ASN A 30 14.21 -1.39 -2.02
CA ASN A 30 15.26 -0.44 -2.37
C ASN A 30 14.67 0.97 -2.45
N LYS A 31 15.51 2.00 -2.29
CA LYS A 31 15.06 3.40 -2.45
C LYS A 31 14.57 3.74 -3.86
N THR A 32 14.93 2.93 -4.85
CA THR A 32 14.53 3.07 -6.24
C THR A 32 13.22 2.37 -6.57
N ASP A 33 12.74 1.48 -5.69
CA ASP A 33 11.41 0.88 -5.80
C ASP A 33 10.33 1.94 -5.72
N ARG A 34 9.18 1.65 -6.32
CA ARG A 34 8.12 2.64 -6.51
C ARG A 34 6.89 2.23 -5.72
N VAL A 35 6.78 2.80 -4.51
CA VAL A 35 5.72 2.48 -3.55
C VAL A 35 4.56 3.46 -3.68
N PHE A 36 3.36 2.91 -3.77
CA PHE A 36 2.10 3.64 -3.83
C PHE A 36 1.19 3.22 -2.69
N GLY A 37 0.64 4.20 -2.00
CA GLY A 37 -0.23 4.00 -0.88
C GLY A 37 -1.68 4.39 -1.15
N ALA A 38 -2.52 4.15 -0.16
CA ALA A 38 -3.90 4.59 -0.09
C ALA A 38 -4.04 5.77 0.90
N HIS A 39 -5.25 6.08 1.34
CA HIS A 39 -5.52 7.16 2.29
C HIS A 39 -4.89 6.95 3.70
N ARG A 40 -4.51 5.71 4.06
CA ARG A 40 -3.98 5.31 5.38
C ARG A 40 -2.47 5.04 5.35
N SER A 41 -1.68 5.92 4.73
CA SER A 41 -0.29 5.63 4.36
C SER A 41 0.78 6.27 5.24
N HIS A 42 0.45 6.74 6.44
CA HIS A 42 1.46 7.29 7.36
C HIS A 42 2.55 6.25 7.67
N ALA A 43 2.15 5.01 8.02
CA ALA A 43 3.08 3.94 8.33
C ALA A 43 3.94 3.54 7.12
N HIS A 44 3.34 3.47 5.92
CA HIS A 44 4.06 3.12 4.70
C HIS A 44 5.17 4.13 4.38
N LEU A 45 4.88 5.42 4.48
CA LEU A 45 5.86 6.48 4.28
C LEU A 45 6.94 6.45 5.36
N LEU A 46 6.56 6.33 6.64
CA LEU A 46 7.51 6.34 7.75
C LEU A 46 8.42 5.11 7.77
N ALA A 47 7.95 3.97 7.28
CA ALA A 47 8.76 2.76 7.17
C ALA A 47 9.87 2.88 6.09
N LEU A 48 9.66 3.74 5.08
CA LEU A 48 10.66 4.06 4.05
C LEU A 48 11.56 5.23 4.48
N ASN A 49 11.00 6.23 5.14
CA ASN A 49 11.69 7.42 5.62
C ASN A 49 11.12 7.88 6.97
N PRO A 50 11.75 7.57 8.11
CA PRO A 50 11.26 7.89 9.45
C PRO A 50 11.36 9.38 9.81
N ASN A 51 11.02 10.28 8.90
CA ASN A 51 11.03 11.71 9.14
C ASN A 51 9.69 12.17 9.73
N PHE A 52 9.52 11.93 11.02
CA PHE A 52 8.32 12.31 11.77
C PHE A 52 8.05 13.82 11.71
N TYR A 53 9.10 14.65 11.74
CA TYR A 53 8.95 16.11 11.66
C TYR A 53 8.23 16.52 10.37
N LYS A 54 8.68 16.03 9.21
CA LYS A 54 8.05 16.34 7.92
C LYS A 54 6.61 15.82 7.84
N LEU A 55 6.34 14.62 8.38
CA LEU A 55 4.98 14.09 8.39
C LEU A 55 4.04 14.95 9.24
N PHE A 56 4.45 15.30 10.47
CA PHE A 56 3.64 16.17 11.30
C PHE A 56 3.48 17.56 10.71
N ALA A 57 4.54 18.11 10.11
CA ALA A 57 4.47 19.39 9.41
C ALA A 57 3.44 19.34 8.26
N GLU A 58 3.44 18.26 7.47
CA GLU A 58 2.47 18.07 6.39
C GLU A 58 1.03 18.01 6.91
N VAL A 59 0.78 17.17 7.92
CA VAL A 59 -0.56 17.01 8.50
C VAL A 59 -1.07 18.30 9.15
N LEU A 60 -0.16 19.14 9.66
CA LEU A 60 -0.46 20.45 10.26
C LEU A 60 -0.49 21.60 9.22
N GLY A 61 -0.36 21.31 7.93
CA GLY A 61 -0.40 22.32 6.85
C GLY A 61 0.79 23.27 6.84
N LYS A 62 1.98 22.79 7.22
CA LYS A 62 3.21 23.59 7.27
C LYS A 62 4.05 23.40 6.00
N GLU A 63 4.69 24.48 5.54
CA GLU A 63 5.53 24.49 4.35
C GLU A 63 6.71 23.50 4.42
N THR A 64 7.16 23.16 5.63
CA THR A 64 8.23 22.19 5.86
C THR A 64 7.80 20.72 5.74
N GLY A 65 6.53 20.46 5.43
CA GLY A 65 5.99 19.12 5.19
C GLY A 65 6.45 18.50 3.87
N PHE A 66 6.12 17.22 3.65
CA PHE A 66 6.49 16.47 2.44
C PHE A 66 5.93 17.05 1.15
N SER A 67 4.73 17.59 1.19
CA SER A 67 4.04 18.26 0.07
C SER A 67 3.78 19.74 0.39
N LYS A 68 4.68 20.38 1.14
CA LYS A 68 4.60 21.79 1.58
C LYS A 68 3.30 22.13 2.33
N GLY A 69 2.75 21.16 3.06
CA GLY A 69 1.52 21.31 3.83
C GLY A 69 0.23 21.30 3.00
N MET A 70 0.32 21.03 1.70
CA MET A 70 -0.84 21.03 0.79
C MET A 70 -1.52 19.65 0.70
N GLY A 71 -0.82 18.58 1.02
CA GLY A 71 -1.31 17.21 0.90
C GLY A 71 -2.08 16.72 2.14
N GLY A 72 -1.77 17.27 3.30
CA GLY A 72 -2.38 16.85 4.57
C GLY A 72 -2.11 15.37 4.87
N SER A 73 -3.10 14.68 5.47
CA SER A 73 -2.96 13.29 5.91
C SER A 73 -2.94 12.27 4.78
N MET A 74 -3.57 12.54 3.63
CA MET A 74 -3.88 11.53 2.62
C MET A 74 -3.10 11.67 1.30
N HIS A 75 -2.43 12.80 1.07
CA HIS A 75 -1.68 13.05 -0.16
C HIS A 75 -0.20 13.20 0.18
N LEU A 76 0.41 12.10 0.56
CA LEU A 76 1.81 12.03 0.94
C LEU A 76 2.68 11.69 -0.28
N TYR A 77 3.89 12.28 -0.34
CA TYR A 77 4.81 12.08 -1.45
C TYR A 77 6.25 12.25 -0.98
N ASP A 78 7.10 11.26 -1.21
CA ASP A 78 8.54 11.31 -0.90
C ASP A 78 9.32 10.45 -1.92
N LYS A 79 9.28 10.86 -3.18
CA LYS A 79 9.96 10.16 -4.28
C LYS A 79 11.44 9.85 -4.02
N PRO A 80 12.24 10.76 -3.41
CA PRO A 80 13.64 10.46 -3.12
C PRO A 80 13.87 9.22 -2.24
N ASN A 81 12.86 8.81 -1.47
CA ASN A 81 12.89 7.62 -0.63
C ASN A 81 11.94 6.52 -1.09
N GLY A 82 11.51 6.55 -2.36
CA GLY A 82 10.71 5.49 -2.96
C GLY A 82 9.20 5.60 -2.76
N PHE A 83 8.68 6.61 -2.02
CA PHE A 83 7.23 6.79 -1.85
C PHE A 83 6.67 7.73 -2.92
N TYR A 84 6.02 7.15 -3.93
CA TYR A 84 5.55 7.87 -5.13
C TYR A 84 4.18 8.52 -4.95
N GLY A 85 3.47 8.20 -3.90
CA GLY A 85 2.27 8.92 -3.49
C GLY A 85 1.20 8.07 -2.84
N SER A 86 0.33 8.77 -2.12
CA SER A 86 -0.94 8.25 -1.62
C SER A 86 -2.07 9.18 -2.01
N VAL A 87 -3.26 8.62 -2.19
CA VAL A 87 -4.46 9.38 -2.53
C VAL A 87 -5.69 8.83 -1.79
N PRO A 88 -6.72 9.66 -1.56
CA PRO A 88 -7.98 9.22 -0.96
C PRO A 88 -8.90 8.49 -1.97
N ILE A 89 -8.61 8.60 -3.28
CA ILE A 89 -9.39 7.90 -4.31
C ILE A 89 -9.15 6.40 -4.14
N VAL A 90 -10.21 5.67 -3.82
CA VAL A 90 -10.14 4.23 -3.56
C VAL A 90 -9.56 3.53 -4.80
N ALA A 91 -8.55 2.68 -4.59
CA ALA A 91 -7.78 1.98 -5.62
C ALA A 91 -7.08 2.88 -6.68
N GLY A 92 -7.16 4.21 -6.57
CA GLY A 92 -6.66 5.13 -7.60
C GLY A 92 -5.15 5.06 -7.86
N THR A 93 -4.35 4.51 -6.94
CA THR A 93 -2.91 4.33 -7.11
C THR A 93 -2.50 2.96 -7.69
N VAL A 94 -3.41 2.01 -7.79
CA VAL A 94 -3.08 0.63 -8.21
C VAL A 94 -2.59 0.58 -9.65
N SER A 95 -3.33 1.19 -10.56
CA SER A 95 -2.94 1.27 -11.97
C SER A 95 -1.65 2.08 -12.18
N LEU A 96 -1.42 3.12 -11.36
CA LEU A 96 -0.17 3.88 -11.38
C LEU A 96 1.02 3.02 -10.96
N ALA A 97 0.83 2.17 -9.93
CA ALA A 97 1.86 1.23 -9.49
C ALA A 97 2.21 0.20 -10.56
N VAL A 98 1.20 -0.33 -11.28
CA VAL A 98 1.41 -1.23 -12.42
C VAL A 98 2.19 -0.52 -13.52
N GLY A 99 1.80 0.70 -13.89
CA GLY A 99 2.52 1.52 -14.88
C GLY A 99 3.96 1.79 -14.47
N ALA A 100 4.21 2.09 -13.18
CA ALA A 100 5.55 2.28 -12.64
C ALA A 100 6.41 0.99 -12.68
N ALA A 101 5.81 -0.17 -12.41
CA ALA A 101 6.46 -1.47 -12.54
C ALA A 101 6.81 -1.79 -14.01
N MET A 102 5.88 -1.54 -14.93
CA MET A 102 6.14 -1.69 -16.36
C MET A 102 7.28 -0.78 -16.84
N ALA A 103 7.33 0.46 -16.33
CA ALA A 103 8.42 1.38 -16.63
C ALA A 103 9.80 0.83 -16.18
N ALA A 104 9.88 0.14 -15.04
CA ALA A 104 11.10 -0.52 -14.60
C ALA A 104 11.54 -1.61 -15.60
N THR A 105 10.62 -2.40 -16.12
CA THR A 105 10.88 -3.39 -17.17
C THR A 105 11.43 -2.73 -18.45
N PHE A 106 10.81 -1.65 -18.92
CA PHE A 106 11.28 -0.92 -20.10
C PHE A 106 12.66 -0.27 -19.90
N GLN A 107 12.92 0.21 -18.69
CA GLN A 107 14.21 0.80 -18.28
C GLN A 107 15.28 -0.26 -18.00
N LYS A 108 14.90 -1.55 -17.97
CA LYS A 108 15.79 -2.69 -17.62
C LYS A 108 16.47 -2.52 -16.27
N THR A 109 15.70 -2.05 -15.27
CA THR A 109 16.15 -1.96 -13.87
C THR A 109 15.56 -3.10 -13.04
N ASP A 110 16.14 -3.32 -11.84
CA ASP A 110 15.64 -4.32 -10.88
C ASP A 110 14.56 -3.77 -9.96
N ASP A 111 14.08 -2.52 -10.23
CA ASP A 111 13.08 -1.86 -9.43
C ASP A 111 11.73 -2.57 -9.54
N ILE A 112 10.97 -2.54 -8.46
CA ILE A 112 9.62 -3.09 -8.42
C ILE A 112 8.60 -1.99 -8.10
N GLY A 113 7.36 -2.21 -8.54
CA GLY A 113 6.20 -1.49 -8.04
C GLY A 113 5.66 -2.15 -6.77
N VAL A 114 5.15 -1.35 -5.85
CA VAL A 114 4.39 -1.84 -4.68
C VAL A 114 3.11 -1.04 -4.56
N ALA A 115 1.97 -1.73 -4.49
CA ALA A 115 0.66 -1.10 -4.31
C ALA A 115 0.01 -1.58 -3.01
N TYR A 116 -0.16 -0.67 -2.04
CA TYR A 116 -0.94 -0.93 -0.83
C TYR A 116 -2.42 -0.67 -1.11
N ILE A 117 -3.27 -1.65 -0.84
CA ILE A 117 -4.71 -1.61 -1.04
C ILE A 117 -5.45 -2.20 0.16
N GLY A 118 -6.57 -1.60 0.54
CA GLY A 118 -7.47 -2.17 1.54
C GLY A 118 -8.42 -3.20 0.93
N ASP A 119 -9.06 -4.01 1.78
CA ASP A 119 -10.05 -5.01 1.38
C ASP A 119 -11.23 -4.40 0.58
N GLY A 120 -11.69 -3.20 0.95
CA GLY A 120 -12.72 -2.48 0.18
C GLY A 120 -12.21 -1.96 -1.16
N ALA A 121 -10.94 -1.56 -1.26
CA ALA A 121 -10.34 -1.13 -2.52
C ALA A 121 -10.22 -2.28 -3.53
N ALA A 122 -10.04 -3.50 -3.05
CA ALA A 122 -9.96 -4.68 -3.90
C ALA A 122 -11.26 -5.00 -4.66
N GLU A 123 -12.39 -4.34 -4.33
CA GLU A 123 -13.67 -4.47 -5.03
C GLU A 123 -13.78 -3.57 -6.27
N GLU A 124 -12.89 -2.58 -6.39
CA GLU A 124 -12.92 -1.64 -7.51
C GLU A 124 -12.48 -2.31 -8.83
N GLY A 125 -13.20 -2.02 -9.92
CA GLY A 125 -12.94 -2.61 -11.23
C GLY A 125 -11.50 -2.41 -11.71
N VAL A 126 -10.90 -1.24 -11.44
CA VAL A 126 -9.52 -0.90 -11.81
C VAL A 126 -8.49 -1.85 -11.18
N VAL A 127 -8.80 -2.46 -10.03
CA VAL A 127 -7.90 -3.45 -9.39
C VAL A 127 -7.87 -4.73 -10.23
N HIS A 128 -9.02 -5.22 -10.68
CA HIS A 128 -9.12 -6.42 -11.51
C HIS A 128 -8.45 -6.22 -12.87
N GLU A 129 -8.67 -5.07 -13.50
CA GLU A 129 -7.99 -4.68 -14.73
C GLU A 129 -6.47 -4.62 -14.53
N SER A 130 -6.02 -4.06 -13.42
CA SER A 130 -4.61 -3.96 -13.05
C SER A 130 -3.97 -5.33 -12.81
N PHE A 131 -4.66 -6.25 -12.16
CA PHE A 131 -4.17 -7.61 -11.95
C PHE A 131 -3.98 -8.34 -13.28
N ASN A 132 -4.99 -8.29 -14.16
CA ASN A 132 -4.91 -8.90 -15.48
C ASN A 132 -3.76 -8.30 -16.30
N LEU A 133 -3.64 -6.98 -16.36
CA LEU A 133 -2.56 -6.30 -17.10
C LEU A 133 -1.19 -6.66 -16.53
N ALA A 134 -1.03 -6.60 -15.21
CA ALA A 134 0.23 -6.92 -14.54
C ALA A 134 0.67 -8.36 -14.84
N ARG A 135 -0.28 -9.31 -14.79
CA ARG A 135 0.01 -10.72 -15.09
C ARG A 135 0.39 -10.94 -16.54
N MET A 136 -0.35 -10.36 -17.48
CA MET A 136 -0.06 -10.44 -18.92
C MET A 136 1.33 -9.89 -19.27
N GLN A 137 1.67 -8.75 -18.69
CA GLN A 137 2.94 -8.04 -18.94
C GLN A 137 4.10 -8.56 -18.08
N LYS A 138 3.85 -9.52 -17.17
CA LYS A 138 4.81 -9.98 -16.16
C LYS A 138 5.43 -8.80 -15.41
N ALA A 139 4.62 -7.77 -15.12
CA ALA A 139 5.08 -6.56 -14.46
C ALA A 139 5.67 -6.88 -13.08
N PRO A 140 6.85 -6.34 -12.74
CA PRO A 140 7.49 -6.59 -11.45
C PRO A 140 6.79 -5.78 -10.33
N ILE A 141 5.64 -6.26 -9.87
CA ILE A 141 4.83 -5.58 -8.86
C ILE A 141 4.42 -6.52 -7.72
N LEU A 142 4.46 -5.98 -6.49
CA LEU A 142 3.86 -6.58 -5.31
C LEU A 142 2.56 -5.84 -4.97
N PHE A 143 1.44 -6.56 -5.01
CA PHE A 143 0.17 -6.09 -4.47
C PHE A 143 0.08 -6.47 -3.00
N VAL A 144 -0.07 -5.48 -2.13
CA VAL A 144 -0.15 -5.65 -0.67
C VAL A 144 -1.56 -5.33 -0.22
N VAL A 145 -2.31 -6.35 0.17
CA VAL A 145 -3.69 -6.20 0.63
C VAL A 145 -3.73 -6.15 2.15
N GLU A 146 -4.07 -4.98 2.69
CA GLU A 146 -4.32 -4.78 4.12
C GLU A 146 -5.78 -5.13 4.41
N ASN A 147 -6.04 -6.41 4.71
CA ASN A 147 -7.40 -6.89 4.96
C ASN A 147 -7.76 -6.73 6.44
N ASN A 148 -8.34 -5.59 6.78
CA ASN A 148 -8.84 -5.31 8.13
C ASN A 148 -10.34 -5.61 8.28
N LEU A 149 -10.95 -6.25 7.28
CA LEU A 149 -12.35 -6.69 7.20
C LEU A 149 -13.39 -5.54 7.12
N PHE A 150 -12.96 -4.28 7.03
CA PHE A 150 -13.88 -3.15 7.02
C PHE A 150 -13.55 -2.12 5.92
N ALA A 151 -14.52 -1.87 5.03
CA ALA A 151 -14.52 -0.69 4.18
C ALA A 151 -15.30 0.42 4.91
N SER A 152 -14.61 1.48 5.31
CA SER A 152 -15.15 2.48 6.23
C SER A 152 -15.73 1.83 7.50
N HIS A 153 -17.03 1.64 7.56
CA HIS A 153 -17.76 1.05 8.69
C HIS A 153 -18.48 -0.26 8.32
N MET A 154 -18.41 -0.67 7.04
CA MET A 154 -19.11 -1.86 6.54
C MET A 154 -18.21 -3.08 6.60
N HIS A 155 -18.63 -4.11 7.34
CA HIS A 155 -17.91 -5.36 7.43
C HIS A 155 -17.91 -6.09 6.09
N ILE A 156 -16.83 -6.81 5.80
CA ILE A 156 -16.62 -7.51 4.52
C ILE A 156 -17.74 -8.51 4.19
N SER A 157 -18.32 -9.19 5.17
CA SER A 157 -19.40 -10.15 4.96
C SER A 157 -20.70 -9.53 4.40
N LEU A 158 -20.83 -8.21 4.47
CA LEU A 158 -21.97 -7.47 3.89
C LEU A 158 -21.68 -6.98 2.46
N ARG A 159 -20.46 -7.16 1.96
CA ARG A 159 -19.99 -6.63 0.67
C ARG A 159 -19.52 -7.73 -0.27
N GLN A 160 -18.96 -8.80 0.29
CA GLN A 160 -18.31 -9.87 -0.48
C GLN A 160 -18.79 -11.24 -0.04
N PRO A 161 -18.81 -12.22 -0.94
CA PRO A 161 -19.21 -13.60 -0.63
C PRO A 161 -18.14 -14.36 0.19
N SER A 162 -16.93 -13.79 0.34
CA SER A 162 -15.81 -14.36 1.07
C SER A 162 -14.93 -13.23 1.62
N ASP A 163 -14.34 -13.44 2.77
CA ASP A 163 -13.37 -12.54 3.41
C ASP A 163 -11.95 -12.68 2.83
N MET A 164 -11.72 -13.68 1.97
CA MET A 164 -10.45 -13.92 1.29
C MET A 164 -10.33 -13.07 0.02
N ILE A 165 -9.49 -12.04 0.04
CA ILE A 165 -9.23 -11.17 -1.12
C ILE A 165 -8.29 -11.82 -2.13
N SER A 166 -7.38 -12.66 -1.70
CA SER A 166 -6.45 -13.39 -2.58
C SER A 166 -7.16 -14.31 -3.60
N ARG A 167 -8.45 -14.57 -3.45
CA ARG A 167 -9.28 -15.21 -4.51
C ARG A 167 -9.21 -14.46 -5.85
N PHE A 168 -9.00 -13.14 -5.82
CA PHE A 168 -8.84 -12.35 -7.03
C PHE A 168 -7.47 -12.57 -7.69
N ALA A 169 -6.42 -12.84 -6.89
CA ALA A 169 -5.13 -13.26 -7.41
C ALA A 169 -5.22 -14.64 -8.09
N ILE A 170 -5.95 -15.58 -7.47
CA ILE A 170 -6.21 -16.91 -8.05
C ILE A 170 -6.88 -16.78 -9.41
N ALA A 171 -7.91 -15.93 -9.53
CA ALA A 171 -8.64 -15.71 -10.78
C ALA A 171 -7.78 -15.12 -11.91
N ASN A 172 -6.62 -14.52 -11.59
CA ASN A 172 -5.69 -13.93 -12.54
C ASN A 172 -4.34 -14.67 -12.63
N ASP A 173 -4.23 -15.89 -12.11
CA ASP A 173 -2.98 -16.68 -12.07
C ASP A 173 -1.81 -15.92 -11.40
N ILE A 174 -2.08 -15.06 -10.45
CA ILE A 174 -1.06 -14.33 -9.68
C ILE A 174 -0.67 -15.15 -8.46
N PRO A 175 0.62 -15.48 -8.26
CA PRO A 175 1.09 -16.11 -7.03
C PRO A 175 0.74 -15.26 -5.80
N TYR A 176 0.26 -15.89 -4.74
CA TYR A 176 -0.15 -15.16 -3.54
C TYR A 176 0.28 -15.83 -2.23
N LYS A 177 0.23 -15.05 -1.16
CA LYS A 177 0.24 -15.53 0.23
C LYS A 177 -0.88 -14.86 1.00
N LEU A 178 -1.46 -15.62 1.93
CA LEU A 178 -2.43 -15.14 2.93
C LEU A 178 -1.85 -15.46 4.31
N ILE A 179 -1.60 -14.42 5.13
CA ILE A 179 -0.90 -14.55 6.42
C ILE A 179 -1.48 -13.59 7.47
N ASP A 180 -1.05 -13.77 8.73
CA ASP A 180 -1.30 -12.80 9.79
C ASP A 180 -0.48 -11.52 9.54
N GLY A 181 -1.17 -10.40 9.32
CA GLY A 181 -0.58 -9.08 9.10
C GLY A 181 -0.09 -8.39 10.37
N ASN A 182 -0.27 -8.98 11.53
CA ASN A 182 0.18 -8.42 12.82
C ASN A 182 1.52 -9.03 13.29
N ASP A 183 1.94 -10.14 12.71
CA ASP A 183 3.27 -10.73 12.95
C ASP A 183 4.29 -10.14 11.97
N VAL A 184 5.08 -9.18 12.43
CA VAL A 184 6.10 -8.52 11.61
C VAL A 184 7.17 -9.47 11.06
N VAL A 185 7.47 -10.55 11.77
CA VAL A 185 8.48 -11.54 11.35
C VAL A 185 7.92 -12.40 10.22
N GLU A 186 6.66 -12.84 10.33
CA GLU A 186 5.98 -13.57 9.25
C GLU A 186 5.81 -12.71 8.01
N VAL A 187 5.38 -11.46 8.19
CA VAL A 187 5.27 -10.47 7.09
C VAL A 187 6.61 -10.31 6.38
N SER A 188 7.69 -10.05 7.13
CA SER A 188 9.04 -9.85 6.57
C SER A 188 9.53 -11.07 5.78
N ASN A 189 9.41 -12.29 6.36
CA ASN A 189 9.85 -13.51 5.68
C ASN A 189 9.05 -13.80 4.41
N SER A 190 7.74 -13.57 4.46
CA SER A 190 6.86 -13.77 3.31
C SER A 190 7.11 -12.75 2.20
N ALA A 191 7.28 -11.48 2.56
CA ALA A 191 7.60 -10.40 1.63
C ALA A 191 8.93 -10.63 0.92
N ARG A 192 9.98 -11.02 1.66
CA ARG A 192 11.29 -11.34 1.10
C ARG A 192 11.18 -12.40 0.00
N GLY A 193 10.45 -13.48 0.25
CA GLY A 193 10.28 -14.55 -0.74
C GLY A 193 9.56 -14.08 -2.01
N LEU A 194 8.48 -13.31 -1.86
CA LEU A 194 7.73 -12.79 -3.01
C LEU A 194 8.54 -11.73 -3.78
N ILE A 195 9.19 -10.79 -3.11
CA ILE A 195 10.00 -9.73 -3.73
C ILE A 195 11.16 -10.35 -4.51
N ASN A 196 11.86 -11.35 -3.96
CA ASN A 196 12.92 -12.06 -4.68
C ASN A 196 12.41 -12.74 -5.95
N ASN A 197 11.22 -13.34 -5.89
CA ASN A 197 10.59 -13.93 -7.07
C ASN A 197 10.25 -12.86 -8.13
N ILE A 198 9.70 -11.72 -7.71
CA ILE A 198 9.38 -10.60 -8.61
C ILE A 198 10.66 -10.10 -9.31
N ARG A 199 11.73 -9.81 -8.53
CA ARG A 199 13.02 -9.35 -9.08
C ARG A 199 13.67 -10.37 -10.01
N SER A 200 13.41 -11.67 -9.79
CA SER A 200 13.88 -12.72 -10.71
C SER A 200 13.05 -12.86 -12.00
N GLY A 201 12.12 -11.93 -12.26
CA GLY A 201 11.33 -11.90 -13.49
C GLY A 201 10.13 -12.84 -13.52
N LYS A 202 9.68 -13.37 -12.36
CA LYS A 202 8.51 -14.25 -12.31
C LYS A 202 7.17 -13.50 -12.44
N GLY A 203 7.21 -12.17 -12.54
CA GLY A 203 6.04 -11.33 -12.70
C GLY A 203 5.42 -10.91 -11.36
N PRO A 204 4.14 -10.48 -11.36
CA PRO A 204 3.49 -9.94 -10.18
C PRO A 204 3.26 -11.00 -9.10
N ALA A 205 3.13 -10.54 -7.86
CA ALA A 205 2.68 -11.34 -6.73
C ALA A 205 1.71 -10.54 -5.85
N LEU A 206 0.91 -11.24 -5.05
CA LEU A 206 0.02 -10.64 -4.07
C LEU A 206 0.33 -11.20 -2.68
N ILE A 207 0.28 -10.33 -1.69
CA ILE A 207 0.28 -10.73 -0.29
C ILE A 207 -0.96 -10.15 0.38
N GLU A 208 -1.79 -11.01 0.93
CA GLU A 208 -2.95 -10.61 1.75
C GLU A 208 -2.59 -10.77 3.22
N LEU A 209 -2.79 -9.71 3.96
CA LEU A 209 -2.39 -9.56 5.34
C LEU A 209 -3.63 -9.27 6.17
N VAL A 210 -4.12 -10.29 6.88
CA VAL A 210 -5.26 -10.14 7.79
C VAL A 210 -4.80 -9.37 9.00
N THR A 211 -5.47 -8.26 9.27
CA THR A 211 -5.05 -7.33 10.32
C THR A 211 -6.25 -6.72 11.03
N TYR A 212 -5.99 -5.82 11.95
CA TYR A 212 -7.03 -5.15 12.71
C TYR A 212 -6.75 -3.65 12.85
N ARG A 213 -7.75 -2.86 12.55
CA ARG A 213 -7.71 -1.40 12.70
C ARG A 213 -8.26 -1.02 14.08
N TRP A 214 -7.42 -0.44 14.93
CA TRP A 214 -7.79 -0.12 16.32
C TRP A 214 -8.75 1.06 16.45
N PHE A 215 -8.73 1.98 15.50
CA PHE A 215 -9.60 3.16 15.52
C PHE A 215 -10.65 3.12 14.40
N GLY A 216 -11.72 3.88 14.59
CA GLY A 216 -12.69 4.11 13.53
C GLY A 216 -12.09 4.71 12.25
N HIS A 217 -12.88 4.72 11.24
CA HIS A 217 -12.47 5.24 9.92
C HIS A 217 -12.28 6.75 9.94
#